data_4ddff3272363b802624732c4630f21eb
#
_entry.id   4ddff3272363b802624732c4630f21eb
#
_cell.length_a   1.000
_cell.length_b   1.000
_cell.length_c   1.000
_cell.angle_alpha   90.00
_cell.angle_beta   90.00
_cell.angle_gamma   90.00
#
_symmetry.space_group_name_H-M   'P 1'
#
loop_
_entity.id
_entity.type
_entity.pdbx_description
1 polymer ?
#
loop_
_entity_poly.entity_id
_entity_poly.type
_entity_poly.pdbx_seq_one_letter_code
_entity_poly.pdbx_strand_id
1 'polypeptide(L)'
;MIDNNEEKLRKSIERMDVFCVAGEGGSVEVQQRADVPHADLVIACTSTDECNMLSCLIARRLGARHTIARVRNPIYYKQIDFLKKDLHLSMVVNPELIVAGDITRLLLFPDASKVETFVKGRVELVEFPIHCGKLEGLSLSELYARFQVQVLVLSLIHI
;
A
#
# COMPACT_ATOMS: atom_id res chain seq x y z
N MET A 1 -13.54 3.06 14.87
CA MET A 1 -12.35 3.91 14.65
C MET A 1 -11.85 4.44 16.00
N ILE A 2 -10.53 4.48 16.23
CA ILE A 2 -9.90 5.04 17.43
C ILE A 2 -9.09 6.26 17.02
N ASP A 3 -9.27 7.39 17.68
CA ASP A 3 -8.45 8.60 17.52
C ASP A 3 -8.50 9.41 18.83
N ASN A 4 -7.43 10.13 19.17
CA ASN A 4 -7.41 11.01 20.34
C ASN A 4 -8.01 12.40 20.04
N ASN A 5 -8.33 12.71 18.80
CA ASN A 5 -8.94 13.95 18.37
C ASN A 5 -10.47 13.78 18.21
N GLU A 6 -11.21 14.29 19.17
CA GLU A 6 -12.68 14.20 19.19
C GLU A 6 -13.35 14.87 17.99
N GLU A 7 -12.77 15.95 17.45
CA GLU A 7 -13.31 16.64 16.26
C GLU A 7 -13.22 15.75 15.01
N LYS A 8 -12.11 15.01 14.87
CA LYS A 8 -11.96 14.04 13.77
C LYS A 8 -12.96 12.88 13.92
N LEU A 9 -13.16 12.39 15.13
CA LEU A 9 -14.14 11.34 15.40
C LEU A 9 -15.55 11.80 15.04
N ARG A 10 -15.95 13.01 15.47
CA ARG A 10 -17.25 13.57 15.12
C ARG A 10 -17.45 13.68 13.61
N LYS A 11 -16.48 14.27 12.89
CA LYS A 11 -16.54 14.37 11.42
C LYS A 11 -16.62 12.99 10.73
N SER A 12 -16.02 11.99 11.33
CA SER A 12 -16.07 10.63 10.77
C SER A 12 -17.43 9.98 10.98
N ILE A 13 -18.06 10.16 12.13
CA ILE A 13 -19.43 9.69 12.41
C ILE A 13 -20.43 10.36 11.47
N GLU A 14 -20.27 11.69 11.21
CA GLU A 14 -21.16 12.45 10.32
C GLU A 14 -21.08 12.00 8.85
N ARG A 15 -19.95 11.47 8.42
CA ARG A 15 -19.69 11.12 7.01
C ARG A 15 -19.76 9.63 6.70
N MET A 16 -19.55 8.82 7.69
CA MET A 16 -19.44 7.37 7.55
C MET A 16 -20.18 6.70 8.69
N ASP A 17 -20.81 5.57 8.42
CA ASP A 17 -21.42 4.74 9.46
C ASP A 17 -20.31 3.94 10.19
N VAL A 18 -19.66 4.60 11.16
CA VAL A 18 -18.53 4.03 11.89
C VAL A 18 -18.69 4.23 13.40
N PHE A 19 -18.43 3.17 14.16
CA PHE A 19 -18.29 3.26 15.61
C PHE A 19 -16.97 3.92 15.99
N CYS A 20 -17.00 4.92 16.85
CA CYS A 20 -15.84 5.71 17.25
C CYS A 20 -15.56 5.62 18.74
N VAL A 21 -14.28 5.53 19.10
CA VAL A 21 -13.79 5.53 20.48
C VAL A 21 -12.69 6.59 20.60
N ALA A 22 -12.87 7.54 21.52
CA ALA A 22 -11.86 8.53 21.84
C ALA A 22 -10.78 7.92 22.74
N GLY A 23 -9.52 8.12 22.34
CA GLY A 23 -8.36 7.68 23.11
C GLY A 23 -7.15 7.29 22.25
N GLU A 24 -6.10 6.87 22.95
CA GLU A 24 -4.83 6.46 22.31
C GLU A 24 -4.92 5.04 21.76
N GLY A 25 -4.50 4.85 20.51
CA GLY A 25 -4.49 3.53 19.85
C GLY A 25 -3.59 2.49 20.52
N GLY A 26 -2.57 2.94 21.28
CA GLY A 26 -1.68 2.08 22.07
C GLY A 26 -2.24 1.71 23.46
N SER A 27 -3.47 2.09 23.81
CA SER A 27 -4.09 1.74 25.09
C SER A 27 -4.89 0.44 24.97
N VAL A 28 -4.61 -0.52 25.86
CA VAL A 28 -5.36 -1.79 25.96
C VAL A 28 -6.84 -1.53 26.22
N GLU A 29 -7.15 -0.65 27.18
CA GLU A 29 -8.53 -0.32 27.56
C GLU A 29 -9.30 0.30 26.37
N VAL A 30 -8.69 1.23 25.64
CA VAL A 30 -9.31 1.87 24.49
C VAL A 30 -9.56 0.86 23.37
N GLN A 31 -8.62 -0.03 23.13
CA GLN A 31 -8.78 -1.10 22.13
C GLN A 31 -9.88 -2.09 22.52
N GLN A 32 -10.00 -2.44 23.82
CA GLN A 32 -11.09 -3.30 24.30
C GLN A 32 -12.45 -2.62 24.15
N ARG A 33 -12.57 -1.33 24.48
CA ARG A 33 -13.80 -0.55 24.27
C ARG A 33 -14.18 -0.45 22.79
N ALA A 34 -13.21 -0.49 21.90
CA ALA A 34 -13.41 -0.48 20.45
C ALA A 34 -13.68 -1.87 19.85
N ASP A 35 -13.84 -2.89 20.68
CA ASP A 35 -14.07 -4.29 20.28
C ASP A 35 -12.96 -4.89 19.39
N VAL A 36 -11.73 -4.43 19.58
CA VAL A 36 -10.56 -4.95 18.85
C VAL A 36 -10.35 -6.46 19.02
N PRO A 37 -10.66 -7.10 20.17
CA PRO A 37 -10.55 -8.56 20.31
C PRO A 37 -11.27 -9.37 19.22
N HIS A 38 -12.37 -8.86 18.69
CA HIS A 38 -13.18 -9.52 17.66
C HIS A 38 -12.91 -8.99 16.23
N ALA A 39 -11.93 -8.10 16.09
CA ALA A 39 -11.62 -7.51 14.80
C ALA A 39 -10.90 -8.50 13.86
N ASP A 40 -11.37 -8.61 12.62
CA ASP A 40 -10.65 -9.36 11.57
C ASP A 40 -9.36 -8.65 11.14
N LEU A 41 -9.39 -7.30 11.12
CA LEU A 41 -8.27 -6.48 10.70
C LEU A 41 -8.16 -5.19 11.53
N VAL A 42 -6.96 -4.91 12.02
CA VAL A 42 -6.61 -3.64 12.64
C VAL A 42 -5.56 -2.92 11.80
N ILE A 43 -5.84 -1.68 11.43
CA ILE A 43 -4.91 -0.82 10.68
C ILE A 43 -4.48 0.32 11.59
N ALA A 44 -3.19 0.41 11.91
CA ALA A 44 -2.61 1.49 12.69
C ALA A 44 -1.88 2.48 11.77
N CYS A 45 -2.41 3.71 11.72
CA CYS A 45 -1.89 4.81 10.89
C CYS A 45 -1.87 6.14 11.65
N THR A 46 -1.41 6.12 12.90
CA THR A 46 -1.25 7.28 13.77
C THR A 46 -0.07 8.17 13.34
N SER A 47 0.24 9.20 14.11
CA SER A 47 1.32 10.15 13.79
C SER A 47 2.74 9.56 13.88
N THR A 48 2.97 8.51 14.68
CA THR A 48 4.28 7.92 14.90
C THR A 48 4.32 6.43 14.59
N ASP A 49 5.45 5.97 14.09
CA ASP A 49 5.66 4.57 13.71
C ASP A 49 5.65 3.65 14.95
N GLU A 50 6.21 4.13 16.06
CA GLU A 50 6.26 3.42 17.33
C GLU A 50 4.84 3.16 17.86
N CYS A 51 3.97 4.19 17.83
CA CYS A 51 2.58 4.04 18.22
C CYS A 51 1.85 3.05 17.31
N ASN A 52 2.12 3.09 15.99
CA ASN A 52 1.51 2.16 15.04
C ASN A 52 1.92 0.71 15.31
N MET A 53 3.20 0.47 15.54
CA MET A 53 3.72 -0.86 15.86
C MET A 53 3.18 -1.36 17.22
N LEU A 54 3.19 -0.50 18.24
CA LEU A 54 2.65 -0.84 19.56
C LEU A 54 1.15 -1.14 19.52
N SER A 55 0.38 -0.31 18.82
CA SER A 55 -1.06 -0.53 18.65
C SER A 55 -1.37 -1.87 17.99
N CYS A 56 -0.62 -2.23 16.96
CA CYS A 56 -0.75 -3.52 16.29
C CYS A 56 -0.36 -4.69 17.18
N LEU A 57 0.72 -4.57 17.96
CA LEU A 57 1.14 -5.59 18.92
C LEU A 57 0.05 -5.85 19.95
N ILE A 58 -0.52 -4.79 20.55
CA ILE A 58 -1.59 -4.89 21.53
C ILE A 58 -2.83 -5.52 20.89
N ALA A 59 -3.25 -5.04 19.73
CA ALA A 59 -4.39 -5.59 18.99
C ALA A 59 -4.24 -7.09 18.73
N ARG A 60 -3.07 -7.52 18.33
CA ARG A 60 -2.77 -8.93 18.09
C ARG A 60 -2.84 -9.76 19.37
N ARG A 61 -2.35 -9.22 20.49
CA ARG A 61 -2.42 -9.86 21.81
C ARG A 61 -3.83 -9.95 22.35
N LEU A 62 -4.68 -8.99 22.00
CA LEU A 62 -6.09 -8.98 22.38
C LEU A 62 -6.95 -9.96 21.56
N GLY A 63 -6.51 -10.38 20.39
CA GLY A 63 -7.25 -11.36 19.58
C GLY A 63 -7.50 -10.96 18.12
N ALA A 64 -7.15 -9.75 17.70
CA ALA A 64 -7.29 -9.33 16.32
C ALA A 64 -6.60 -10.33 15.35
N ARG A 65 -7.28 -10.71 14.26
CA ARG A 65 -6.77 -11.73 13.33
C ARG A 65 -5.60 -11.24 12.49
N HIS A 66 -5.69 -10.00 12.01
CA HIS A 66 -4.67 -9.38 11.16
C HIS A 66 -4.38 -7.96 11.61
N THR A 67 -3.12 -7.55 11.42
CA THR A 67 -2.69 -6.20 11.78
C THR A 67 -1.84 -5.61 10.66
N ILE A 68 -2.08 -4.34 10.32
CA ILE A 68 -1.30 -3.55 9.38
C ILE A 68 -0.78 -2.31 10.08
N ALA A 69 0.53 -2.11 10.07
CA ALA A 69 1.16 -0.91 10.62
C ALA A 69 1.72 -0.02 9.51
N ARG A 70 1.46 1.29 9.58
CA ARG A 70 2.18 2.27 8.77
C ARG A 70 3.53 2.55 9.41
N VAL A 71 4.61 2.32 8.66
CA VAL A 71 5.99 2.57 9.11
C VAL A 71 6.73 3.35 8.03
N ARG A 72 7.08 4.60 8.32
CA ARG A 72 7.70 5.55 7.40
C ARG A 72 9.20 5.67 7.59
N ASN A 73 9.67 5.54 8.84
CA ASN A 73 11.08 5.71 9.17
C ASN A 73 11.95 4.67 8.47
N PRO A 74 12.93 5.08 7.66
CA PRO A 74 13.80 4.16 6.93
C PRO A 74 14.59 3.21 7.84
N ILE A 75 14.88 3.61 9.07
CA ILE A 75 15.60 2.76 10.03
C ILE A 75 14.75 1.54 10.38
N TYR A 76 13.48 1.76 10.74
CA TYR A 76 12.55 0.68 11.05
C TYR A 76 12.22 -0.16 9.81
N TYR A 77 12.05 0.48 8.67
CA TYR A 77 11.72 -0.20 7.42
C TYR A 77 12.84 -1.16 6.96
N LYS A 78 14.11 -0.79 7.15
CA LYS A 78 15.25 -1.70 6.88
C LYS A 78 15.29 -2.94 7.77
N GLN A 79 14.74 -2.84 8.97
CA GLN A 79 14.68 -3.92 9.96
C GLN A 79 13.31 -4.60 10.01
N ILE A 80 12.45 -4.30 9.03
CA ILE A 80 11.04 -4.65 9.12
C ILE A 80 10.79 -6.16 9.17
N ASP A 81 11.60 -6.97 8.51
CA ASP A 81 11.44 -8.44 8.52
C ASP A 81 11.70 -9.03 9.91
N PHE A 82 12.64 -8.45 10.68
CA PHE A 82 12.88 -8.78 12.07
C PHE A 82 11.71 -8.31 12.94
N LEU A 83 11.36 -7.03 12.90
CA LEU A 83 10.29 -6.44 13.68
C LEU A 83 8.92 -7.08 13.40
N LYS A 84 8.64 -7.42 12.16
CA LYS A 84 7.38 -8.03 11.74
C LYS A 84 7.12 -9.37 12.40
N LYS A 85 8.17 -10.19 12.57
CA LYS A 85 8.06 -11.50 13.22
C LYS A 85 7.80 -11.36 14.71
N ASP A 86 8.58 -10.54 15.40
CA ASP A 86 8.51 -10.39 16.86
C ASP A 86 7.23 -9.65 17.29
N LEU A 87 6.80 -8.67 16.51
CA LEU A 87 5.56 -7.93 16.76
C LEU A 87 4.31 -8.62 16.19
N HIS A 88 4.46 -9.77 15.54
CA HIS A 88 3.37 -10.51 14.89
C HIS A 88 2.53 -9.65 13.92
N LEU A 89 3.19 -8.75 13.19
CA LEU A 89 2.54 -7.90 12.19
C LEU A 89 2.22 -8.70 10.93
N SER A 90 0.98 -8.63 10.47
CA SER A 90 0.58 -9.27 9.22
C SER A 90 1.17 -8.54 8.02
N MET A 91 1.16 -7.20 8.05
CA MET A 91 1.69 -6.36 6.98
C MET A 91 2.24 -5.05 7.54
N VAL A 92 3.23 -4.50 6.84
CA VAL A 92 3.74 -3.15 7.06
C VAL A 92 3.69 -2.38 5.76
N VAL A 93 3.25 -1.14 5.82
CA VAL A 93 3.07 -0.25 4.67
C VAL A 93 3.86 1.04 4.88
N ASN A 94 4.61 1.43 3.87
CA ASN A 94 5.24 2.75 3.77
C ASN A 94 4.67 3.47 2.55
N PRO A 95 3.64 4.32 2.71
CA PRO A 95 2.99 4.99 1.58
C PRO A 95 3.94 5.90 0.81
N GLU A 96 4.84 6.57 1.51
CA GLU A 96 5.80 7.49 0.91
C GLU A 96 6.78 6.75 -0.02
N LEU A 97 7.24 5.59 0.38
CA LEU A 97 8.12 4.75 -0.44
C LEU A 97 7.37 4.17 -1.66
N ILE A 98 6.11 3.79 -1.50
CA ILE A 98 5.28 3.31 -2.61
C ILE A 98 5.11 4.42 -3.64
N VAL A 99 4.71 5.62 -3.22
CA VAL A 99 4.54 6.78 -4.11
C VAL A 99 5.86 7.17 -4.77
N ALA A 100 6.98 7.16 -4.05
CA ALA A 100 8.30 7.42 -4.62
C ALA A 100 8.65 6.40 -5.72
N GLY A 101 8.31 5.13 -5.51
CA GLY A 101 8.46 4.08 -6.52
C GLY A 101 7.60 4.34 -7.77
N ASP A 102 6.36 4.75 -7.59
CA ASP A 102 5.46 5.08 -8.71
C ASP A 102 5.97 6.30 -9.50
N ILE A 103 6.42 7.36 -8.82
CA ILE A 103 7.04 8.52 -9.48
C ILE A 103 8.29 8.11 -10.25
N THR A 104 9.13 7.25 -9.68
CA THR A 104 10.33 6.74 -10.36
C THR A 104 9.96 6.03 -11.67
N ARG A 105 8.92 5.20 -11.66
CA ARG A 105 8.45 4.50 -12.87
C ARG A 105 7.92 5.47 -13.92
N LEU A 106 7.14 6.47 -13.52
CA LEU A 106 6.67 7.52 -14.43
C LEU A 106 7.82 8.27 -15.10
N LEU A 107 8.92 8.50 -14.37
CA LEU A 107 10.12 9.14 -14.92
C LEU A 107 10.93 8.20 -15.84
N LEU A 108 10.95 6.90 -15.53
CA LEU A 108 11.63 5.91 -16.39
C LEU A 108 10.87 5.63 -17.70
N PHE A 109 9.55 5.70 -17.65
CA PHE A 109 8.67 5.41 -18.79
C PHE A 109 7.69 6.56 -19.03
N PRO A 110 8.17 7.74 -19.46
CA PRO A 110 7.33 8.95 -19.57
C PRO A 110 6.18 8.81 -20.58
N ASP A 111 6.35 7.98 -21.59
CA ASP A 111 5.35 7.76 -22.64
C ASP A 111 4.44 6.56 -22.36
N ALA A 112 4.63 5.88 -21.22
CA ALA A 112 3.78 4.75 -20.86
C ALA A 112 2.41 5.20 -20.36
N SER A 113 1.35 4.56 -20.83
CA SER A 113 0.00 4.74 -20.30
C SER A 113 -0.18 4.01 -18.97
N LYS A 114 0.55 2.92 -18.76
CA LYS A 114 0.47 2.10 -17.56
C LYS A 114 1.77 1.34 -17.29
N VAL A 115 2.15 1.24 -16.03
CA VAL A 115 3.26 0.40 -15.59
C VAL A 115 2.77 -0.45 -14.42
N GLU A 116 2.78 -1.77 -14.57
CA GLU A 116 2.46 -2.72 -13.51
C GLU A 116 3.69 -3.50 -13.09
N THR A 117 3.84 -3.73 -11.80
CA THR A 117 4.97 -4.48 -11.25
C THR A 117 4.54 -5.79 -10.66
N PHE A 118 5.29 -6.84 -10.95
CA PHE A 118 5.09 -8.19 -10.44
C PHE A 118 6.34 -8.68 -9.70
N VAL A 119 6.16 -9.72 -8.90
CA VAL A 119 7.26 -10.40 -8.18
C VAL A 119 8.12 -9.41 -7.39
N LYS A 120 7.47 -8.55 -6.59
CA LYS A 120 8.13 -7.53 -5.74
C LYS A 120 9.00 -6.56 -6.55
N GLY A 121 8.54 -6.11 -7.72
CA GLY A 121 9.25 -5.15 -8.57
C GLY A 121 10.36 -5.74 -9.44
N ARG A 122 10.44 -7.07 -9.56
CA ARG A 122 11.47 -7.75 -10.39
C ARG A 122 11.05 -7.92 -11.86
N VAL A 123 9.76 -7.82 -12.11
CA VAL A 123 9.17 -7.88 -13.47
C VAL A 123 8.25 -6.69 -13.62
N GLU A 124 8.35 -5.99 -14.73
CA GLU A 124 7.51 -4.84 -15.07
C GLU A 124 6.77 -5.12 -16.38
N LEU A 125 5.47 -4.86 -16.38
CA LEU A 125 4.64 -4.82 -17.58
C LEU A 125 4.35 -3.35 -17.89
N VAL A 126 4.81 -2.92 -19.07
CA VAL A 126 4.67 -1.52 -19.49
C VAL A 126 3.74 -1.47 -20.69
N GLU A 127 2.73 -0.62 -20.61
CA GLU A 127 1.78 -0.36 -21.69
C GLU A 127 2.10 0.98 -22.34
N PHE A 128 2.30 0.97 -23.64
CA PHE A 128 2.54 2.17 -24.43
C PHE A 128 1.42 2.38 -25.44
N PRO A 129 0.86 3.59 -25.55
CA PRO A 129 0.01 3.93 -26.67
C PRO A 129 0.87 4.05 -27.93
N ILE A 130 0.48 3.34 -28.98
CA ILE A 130 1.13 3.45 -30.27
C ILE A 130 0.50 4.64 -30.99
N HIS A 131 1.12 5.79 -30.90
CA HIS A 131 0.75 6.96 -31.68
C HIS A 131 1.67 7.01 -32.89
N CYS A 132 1.15 6.74 -34.07
CA CYS A 132 1.72 6.91 -35.41
C CYS A 132 3.27 6.95 -35.55
N GLY A 133 3.84 6.26 -36.45
CA GLY A 133 5.22 6.43 -36.83
C GLY A 133 6.03 5.13 -37.02
N LYS A 134 7.17 4.99 -36.36
CA LYS A 134 8.16 3.94 -36.63
C LYS A 134 7.70 2.49 -36.37
N LEU A 135 6.58 2.30 -35.66
CA LEU A 135 6.03 0.98 -35.28
C LEU A 135 4.86 0.56 -36.19
N GLU A 136 4.24 1.49 -36.93
CA GLU A 136 3.12 1.20 -37.80
C GLU A 136 3.56 0.27 -38.96
N GLY A 137 2.74 -0.76 -39.19
CA GLY A 137 2.97 -1.72 -40.28
C GLY A 137 4.01 -2.80 -39.99
N LEU A 138 4.67 -2.76 -38.80
CA LEU A 138 5.58 -3.83 -38.40
C LEU A 138 4.83 -5.02 -37.83
N SER A 139 5.23 -6.22 -38.21
CA SER A 139 4.82 -7.45 -37.55
C SER A 139 5.46 -7.58 -36.15
N LEU A 140 4.87 -8.38 -35.25
CA LEU A 140 5.44 -8.65 -33.92
C LEU A 140 6.84 -9.26 -34.00
N SER A 141 7.10 -10.08 -35.03
CA SER A 141 8.41 -10.68 -35.28
C SER A 141 9.47 -9.63 -35.66
N GLU A 142 9.09 -8.65 -36.46
CA GLU A 142 9.97 -7.52 -36.82
C GLU A 142 10.22 -6.60 -35.64
N LEU A 143 9.24 -6.35 -34.81
CA LEU A 143 9.38 -5.60 -33.55
C LEU A 143 10.41 -6.27 -32.64
N TYR A 144 10.27 -7.58 -32.41
CA TYR A 144 11.22 -8.33 -31.59
C TYR A 144 12.65 -8.28 -32.20
N ALA A 145 12.79 -8.53 -33.48
CA ALA A 145 14.09 -8.53 -34.16
C ALA A 145 14.78 -7.16 -34.07
N ARG A 146 14.03 -6.07 -34.21
CA ARG A 146 14.55 -4.70 -34.27
C ARG A 146 14.81 -4.06 -32.92
N PHE A 147 13.93 -4.30 -31.93
CA PHE A 147 13.96 -3.62 -30.63
C PHE A 147 14.27 -4.54 -29.45
N GLN A 148 14.38 -5.85 -29.68
CA GLN A 148 14.58 -6.87 -28.63
C GLN A 148 13.50 -6.82 -27.52
N VAL A 149 12.29 -6.40 -27.89
CA VAL A 149 11.15 -6.26 -26.97
C VAL A 149 10.13 -7.35 -27.25
N GLN A 150 9.73 -8.08 -26.20
CA GLN A 150 8.68 -9.07 -26.30
C GLN A 150 7.32 -8.42 -26.06
N VAL A 151 6.48 -8.39 -27.09
CA VAL A 151 5.10 -7.93 -26.96
C VAL A 151 4.25 -9.07 -26.42
N LEU A 152 3.58 -8.85 -25.29
CA LEU A 152 2.71 -9.84 -24.65
C LEU A 152 1.25 -9.68 -25.06
N VAL A 153 0.79 -8.44 -25.23
CA VAL A 153 -0.60 -8.12 -25.53
C VAL A 153 -0.67 -6.93 -26.48
N LEU A 154 -1.56 -7.01 -27.47
CA LEU A 154 -2.01 -5.88 -28.27
C LEU A 154 -3.49 -5.65 -27.97
N SER A 155 -3.86 -4.44 -27.58
CA SER A 155 -5.25 -4.05 -27.35
C SER A 155 -5.61 -2.90 -28.29
N LEU A 156 -6.76 -3.01 -28.97
CA LEU A 156 -7.37 -1.91 -29.70
C LEU A 156 -8.38 -1.24 -28.77
N ILE A 157 -8.07 -0.04 -28.33
CA ILE A 157 -9.02 0.80 -27.60
C ILE A 157 -9.76 1.61 -28.66
N HIS A 158 -11.00 1.27 -28.95
CA HIS A 158 -11.89 2.15 -29.69
C HIS A 158 -12.33 3.29 -28.77
N ILE A 159 -11.91 4.49 -29.09
CA ILE A 159 -12.42 5.73 -28.47
C ILE A 159 -13.76 6.07 -29.11
#